data_13c3cd38f179b8ea96a2a43d4a7812ff
#
_entry.id   13c3cd38f179b8ea96a2a43d4a7812ff
#
_cell.length_a   1.000
_cell.length_b   1.000
_cell.length_c   1.000
_cell.angle_alpha   90.00
_cell.angle_beta   90.00
_cell.angle_gamma   90.00
#
_symmetry.space_group_name_H-M   'P 1'
#
loop_
_entity.id
_entity.type
_entity.pdbx_description
1 polymer ?
#
loop_
_entity_poly.entity_id
_entity_poly.type
_entity_poly.pdbx_seq_one_letter_code
_entity_poly.pdbx_strand_id
1 'polypeptide(L)'
;MSMKVCSGCPDRYKGCGRDWYEDILEFHKVFEHHIEEKPKLPPTEVWKLRYNLIKEEMEETLEAIEKADLVEIADGIGDSIVVLLGTAISYGIDMRPVWTLIHSSNMAKLGGGKREDGKSLKPEGWVPPDIESEIRRQQTRKE
;
A
#
# COMPACT_ATOMS: atom_id res chain seq x y z
N MET A 1 21.79 13.84 -8.19
CA MET A 1 20.66 13.63 -9.10
C MET A 1 19.62 14.71 -8.89
N SER A 2 19.37 15.51 -9.90
CA SER A 2 18.35 16.53 -9.85
C SER A 2 16.99 15.86 -9.79
N MET A 3 16.31 15.94 -8.63
CA MET A 3 14.90 15.60 -8.55
C MET A 3 14.13 16.56 -9.48
N LYS A 4 13.62 16.06 -10.58
CA LYS A 4 12.57 16.77 -11.31
C LYS A 4 11.29 16.66 -10.49
N VAL A 5 11.16 17.54 -9.51
CA VAL A 5 9.86 17.80 -8.92
C VAL A 5 9.01 18.39 -10.03
N CYS A 6 7.98 17.71 -10.45
CA CYS A 6 6.97 18.29 -11.33
C CYS A 6 6.18 19.37 -10.57
N SER A 7 6.88 20.47 -10.22
CA SER A 7 6.23 21.64 -9.65
C SER A 7 5.48 22.35 -10.77
N GLY A 8 4.16 22.29 -10.72
CA GLY A 8 3.30 23.09 -11.57
C GLY A 8 2.59 22.39 -12.72
N CYS A 9 2.58 21.05 -12.78
CA CYS A 9 1.73 20.34 -13.72
C CYS A 9 0.30 20.25 -13.16
N PRO A 10 -0.70 20.90 -13.76
CA PRO A 10 -2.11 20.70 -13.38
C PRO A 10 -2.57 19.25 -13.66
N ASP A 11 -1.85 18.52 -14.48
CA ASP A 11 -2.05 17.11 -14.79
C ASP A 11 -1.07 16.21 -14.00
N ARG A 12 -0.84 16.48 -12.73
CA ARG A 12 0.07 15.71 -11.86
C ARG A 12 -0.15 14.20 -11.91
N TYR A 13 -1.28 13.76 -12.36
CA TYR A 13 -1.68 12.36 -12.48
C TYR A 13 -1.66 11.83 -13.90
N LYS A 14 -1.45 12.69 -14.90
CA LYS A 14 -1.39 12.29 -16.30
C LYS A 14 0.02 12.45 -16.83
N GLY A 15 0.84 11.40 -16.71
CA GLY A 15 1.98 11.27 -17.58
C GLY A 15 3.39 11.32 -17.03
N CYS A 16 3.63 11.35 -15.72
CA CYS A 16 5.01 11.14 -15.25
C CYS A 16 5.39 9.64 -15.09
N GLY A 17 4.46 8.73 -15.34
CA GLY A 17 4.70 7.29 -15.32
C GLY A 17 5.09 6.71 -13.97
N ARG A 18 5.11 7.52 -12.92
CA ARG A 18 5.42 7.10 -11.56
C ARG A 18 4.16 6.66 -10.83
N ASP A 19 4.27 5.57 -10.10
CA ASP A 19 3.23 5.11 -9.19
C ASP A 19 3.54 5.48 -7.73
N TRP A 20 2.57 5.28 -6.86
CA TRP A 20 2.73 5.60 -5.43
C TRP A 20 3.79 4.75 -4.74
N TYR A 21 3.98 3.51 -5.20
CA TYR A 21 5.04 2.66 -4.68
C TYR A 21 6.43 3.27 -4.98
N GLU A 22 6.65 3.78 -6.18
CA GLU A 22 7.90 4.44 -6.56
C GLU A 22 8.16 5.70 -5.75
N ASP A 23 7.12 6.50 -5.48
CA ASP A 23 7.24 7.69 -4.65
C ASP A 23 7.70 7.34 -3.22
N ILE A 24 7.13 6.31 -2.64
CA ILE A 24 7.51 5.88 -1.28
C ILE A 24 8.89 5.21 -1.26
N LEU A 25 9.25 4.49 -2.31
CA LEU A 25 10.59 3.94 -2.45
C LEU A 25 11.65 5.07 -2.48
N GLU A 26 11.38 6.14 -3.21
CA GLU A 26 12.23 7.34 -3.22
C GLU A 26 12.32 7.97 -1.82
N PHE A 27 11.18 8.11 -1.13
CA PHE A 27 11.14 8.62 0.24
C PHE A 27 12.02 7.79 1.18
N HIS A 28 11.92 6.46 1.15
CA HIS A 28 12.77 5.57 1.94
C HIS A 28 14.25 5.72 1.62
N LYS A 29 14.61 5.86 0.34
CA LYS A 29 16.00 6.06 -0.08
C LYS A 29 16.58 7.39 0.42
N VAL A 30 15.82 8.47 0.28
CA VAL A 30 16.27 9.82 0.65
C VAL A 30 16.41 9.97 2.16
N PHE A 31 15.49 9.41 2.92
CA PHE A 31 15.47 9.49 4.38
C PHE A 31 16.14 8.29 5.08
N GLU A 32 16.80 7.43 4.31
CA GLU A 32 17.54 6.26 4.82
C GLU A 32 16.68 5.32 5.68
N HIS A 33 15.38 5.20 5.32
CA HIS A 33 14.51 4.20 5.92
C HIS A 33 14.87 2.80 5.43
N HIS A 34 14.60 1.79 6.25
CA HIS A 34 14.94 0.41 5.94
C HIS A 34 14.24 -0.09 4.65
N ILE A 35 15.04 -0.67 3.77
CA ILE A 35 14.61 -1.29 2.51
C ILE A 35 15.14 -2.72 2.46
N GLU A 36 14.29 -3.69 2.18
CA GLU A 36 14.70 -5.03 1.76
C GLU A 36 14.55 -5.14 0.24
N GLU A 37 15.49 -5.78 -0.42
CA GLU A 37 15.46 -5.94 -1.88
C GLU A 37 14.52 -7.07 -2.34
N LYS A 38 14.32 -8.06 -1.48
CA LYS A 38 13.44 -9.21 -1.71
C LYS A 38 12.56 -9.45 -0.49
N PRO A 39 11.39 -10.08 -0.65
CA PRO A 39 10.51 -10.37 0.49
C PRO A 39 11.23 -11.12 1.60
N LYS A 40 11.25 -10.48 2.75
CA LYS A 40 11.98 -10.97 3.93
C LYS A 40 11.44 -10.28 5.18
N LEU A 41 11.44 -10.99 6.30
CA LEU A 41 11.14 -10.39 7.60
C LEU A 41 12.30 -9.47 8.01
N PRO A 42 12.04 -8.18 8.25
CA PRO A 42 13.09 -7.25 8.64
C PRO A 42 13.50 -7.42 10.11
N PRO A 43 14.60 -6.76 10.55
CA PRO A 43 14.98 -6.75 11.96
C PRO A 43 13.86 -6.26 12.88
N THR A 44 13.93 -6.64 14.16
CA THR A 44 12.90 -6.37 15.16
C THR A 44 12.57 -4.89 15.32
N GLU A 45 13.58 -4.03 15.37
CA GLU A 45 13.36 -2.58 15.47
C GLU A 45 12.62 -2.00 14.27
N VAL A 46 12.83 -2.57 13.09
CA VAL A 46 12.15 -2.14 11.86
C VAL A 46 10.67 -2.52 11.88
N TRP A 47 10.33 -3.78 12.14
CA TRP A 47 8.93 -4.17 12.15
C TRP A 47 8.14 -3.49 13.27
N LYS A 48 8.76 -3.25 14.43
CA LYS A 48 8.12 -2.49 15.52
C LYS A 48 7.81 -1.06 15.13
N LEU A 49 8.76 -0.38 14.47
CA LEU A 49 8.52 0.95 13.92
C LEU A 49 7.35 0.94 12.93
N ARG A 50 7.37 0.02 11.97
CA ARG A 50 6.30 -0.09 10.97
C ARG A 50 4.94 -0.37 11.61
N TYR A 51 4.89 -1.26 12.59
CA TYR A 51 3.68 -1.52 13.38
C TYR A 51 3.13 -0.25 14.04
N ASN A 52 3.98 0.49 14.72
CA ASN A 52 3.57 1.71 15.42
C ASN A 52 3.10 2.79 14.44
N LEU A 53 3.81 3.00 13.34
CA LEU A 53 3.41 3.98 12.33
C LEU A 53 2.03 3.65 11.72
N ILE A 54 1.78 2.40 11.37
CA ILE A 54 0.48 1.97 10.86
C ILE A 54 -0.61 2.24 11.90
N LYS A 55 -0.37 1.90 13.16
CA LYS A 55 -1.32 2.11 14.23
C LYS A 55 -1.66 3.59 14.41
N GLU A 56 -0.65 4.45 14.49
CA GLU A 56 -0.82 5.90 14.63
C GLU A 56 -1.67 6.50 13.50
N GLU A 57 -1.30 6.25 12.25
CA GLU A 57 -2.00 6.83 11.10
C GLU A 57 -3.44 6.29 10.96
N MET A 58 -3.67 5.02 11.27
CA MET A 58 -5.02 4.46 11.26
C MET A 58 -5.89 5.04 12.38
N GLU A 59 -5.37 5.21 13.59
CA GLU A 59 -6.08 5.82 14.71
C GLU A 59 -6.44 7.28 14.40
N GLU A 60 -5.51 8.07 13.87
CA GLU A 60 -5.74 9.46 13.46
C GLU A 60 -6.79 9.56 12.35
N THR A 61 -6.75 8.67 11.38
CA THR A 61 -7.74 8.62 10.30
C THR A 61 -9.14 8.32 10.85
N LEU A 62 -9.25 7.35 11.76
CA LEU A 62 -10.53 7.00 12.38
C LEU A 62 -11.09 8.16 13.21
N GLU A 63 -10.27 8.85 13.99
CA GLU A 63 -10.67 10.05 14.71
C GLU A 63 -11.17 11.16 13.78
N ALA A 64 -10.47 11.39 12.68
CA ALA A 64 -10.88 12.38 11.68
C ALA A 64 -12.25 12.05 11.06
N ILE A 65 -12.54 10.77 10.82
CA ILE A 65 -13.84 10.29 10.36
C ILE A 65 -14.93 10.57 11.42
N GLU A 66 -14.67 10.26 12.67
CA GLU A 66 -15.61 10.50 13.78
C GLU A 66 -15.91 12.00 13.95
N LYS A 67 -14.91 12.86 13.78
CA LYS A 67 -15.03 14.32 13.83
C LYS A 67 -15.63 14.94 12.57
N ALA A 68 -15.82 14.14 11.52
CA ALA A 68 -16.27 14.60 10.20
C ALA A 68 -15.42 15.74 9.63
N ASP A 69 -14.11 15.71 9.86
CA ASP A 69 -13.15 16.68 9.36
C ASP A 69 -12.59 16.20 8.01
N LEU A 70 -13.11 16.76 6.94
CA LEU A 70 -12.76 16.34 5.58
C LEU A 70 -11.28 16.52 5.24
N VAL A 71 -10.64 17.57 5.77
CA VAL A 71 -9.21 17.84 5.53
C VAL A 71 -8.36 16.78 6.23
N GLU A 72 -8.63 16.57 7.50
CA GLU A 72 -7.93 15.55 8.31
C GLU A 72 -8.18 14.13 7.80
N ILE A 73 -9.38 13.83 7.28
CA ILE A 73 -9.68 12.55 6.63
C ILE A 73 -8.79 12.34 5.40
N ALA A 74 -8.67 13.34 4.55
CA ALA A 74 -7.83 13.25 3.35
C ALA A 74 -6.35 13.08 3.70
N ASP A 75 -5.87 13.82 4.68
CA ASP A 75 -4.49 13.73 5.20
C ASP A 75 -4.22 12.35 5.78
N GLY A 76 -5.09 11.88 6.66
CA GLY A 76 -4.97 10.56 7.30
C GLY A 76 -5.00 9.40 6.31
N ILE A 77 -5.84 9.46 5.28
CA ILE A 77 -5.84 8.46 4.21
C ILE A 77 -4.50 8.46 3.48
N GLY A 78 -4.00 9.64 3.11
CA GLY A 78 -2.70 9.77 2.45
C GLY A 78 -1.56 9.20 3.30
N ASP A 79 -1.48 9.59 4.56
CA ASP A 79 -0.44 9.13 5.47
C ASP A 79 -0.55 7.63 5.77
N SER A 80 -1.77 7.09 5.85
CA SER A 80 -2.00 5.64 5.96
C SER A 80 -1.44 4.90 4.75
N ILE A 81 -1.64 5.39 3.55
CA ILE A 81 -1.07 4.80 2.32
C ILE A 81 0.47 4.86 2.36
N VAL A 82 1.03 5.99 2.79
CA VAL A 82 2.48 6.16 2.92
C VAL A 82 3.07 5.10 3.86
N VAL A 83 2.52 4.92 5.04
CA VAL A 83 3.07 3.96 6.01
C VAL A 83 2.82 2.50 5.62
N LEU A 84 1.73 2.20 4.94
CA LEU A 84 1.46 0.85 4.43
C LEU A 84 2.41 0.47 3.29
N LEU A 85 2.60 1.33 2.30
CA LEU A 85 3.57 1.11 1.22
C LEU A 85 5.01 1.10 1.75
N GLY A 86 5.33 1.98 2.70
CA GLY A 86 6.62 1.96 3.38
C GLY A 86 6.89 0.65 4.12
N THR A 87 5.87 0.06 4.70
CA THR A 87 5.98 -1.25 5.33
C THR A 87 6.28 -2.33 4.30
N ALA A 88 5.59 -2.34 3.16
CA ALA A 88 5.89 -3.26 2.07
C ALA A 88 7.35 -3.14 1.62
N ILE A 89 7.86 -1.93 1.45
CA ILE A 89 9.25 -1.66 1.07
C ILE A 89 10.22 -2.19 2.14
N SER A 90 9.93 -1.96 3.41
CA SER A 90 10.75 -2.47 4.51
C SER A 90 10.76 -4.00 4.61
N TYR A 91 9.75 -4.66 4.08
CA TYR A 91 9.66 -6.13 3.96
C TYR A 91 10.12 -6.64 2.59
N GLY A 92 10.52 -5.76 1.67
CA GLY A 92 10.97 -6.12 0.33
C GLY A 92 9.87 -6.60 -0.61
N ILE A 93 8.62 -6.27 -0.32
CA ILE A 93 7.47 -6.69 -1.12
C ILE A 93 7.13 -5.62 -2.15
N ASP A 94 7.25 -5.95 -3.43
CA ASP A 94 6.68 -5.13 -4.49
C ASP A 94 5.15 -5.30 -4.51
N MET A 95 4.46 -4.24 -4.09
CA MET A 95 3.00 -4.29 -3.97
C MET A 95 2.27 -4.19 -5.31
N ARG A 96 2.92 -3.82 -6.40
CA ARG A 96 2.24 -3.64 -7.70
C ARG A 96 1.62 -4.94 -8.23
N PRO A 97 2.34 -6.07 -8.33
CA PRO A 97 1.72 -7.34 -8.71
C PRO A 97 0.76 -7.88 -7.64
N VAL A 98 1.04 -7.68 -6.36
CA VAL A 98 0.14 -8.06 -5.27
C VAL A 98 -1.19 -7.31 -5.37
N TRP A 99 -1.13 -6.00 -5.64
CA TRP A 99 -2.33 -5.18 -5.88
C TRP A 99 -3.18 -5.70 -7.02
N THR A 100 -2.56 -6.08 -8.14
CA THR A 100 -3.25 -6.66 -9.29
C THR A 100 -4.02 -7.93 -8.91
N LEU A 101 -3.40 -8.82 -8.13
CA LEU A 101 -4.04 -10.04 -7.64
C LEU A 101 -5.23 -9.75 -6.72
N ILE A 102 -5.05 -8.81 -5.79
CA ILE A 102 -6.10 -8.40 -4.86
C ILE A 102 -7.26 -7.74 -5.62
N HIS A 103 -6.96 -6.83 -6.54
CA HIS A 103 -7.98 -6.16 -7.33
C HIS A 103 -8.81 -7.16 -8.17
N SER A 104 -8.15 -8.06 -8.88
CA SER A 104 -8.82 -9.11 -9.65
C SER A 104 -9.70 -9.99 -8.75
N SER A 105 -9.21 -10.36 -7.58
CA SER A 105 -9.96 -11.12 -6.59
C SER A 105 -11.17 -10.36 -6.06
N ASN A 106 -11.04 -9.05 -5.83
CA ASN A 106 -12.16 -8.22 -5.42
C ASN A 106 -13.23 -8.10 -6.50
N MET A 107 -12.82 -7.93 -7.76
CA MET A 107 -13.77 -7.89 -8.89
C MET A 107 -14.48 -9.23 -9.09
N ALA A 108 -13.84 -10.34 -8.77
CA ALA A 108 -14.43 -11.67 -8.82
C ALA A 108 -15.53 -11.92 -7.74
N LYS A 109 -15.71 -10.97 -6.82
CA LYS A 109 -16.83 -11.02 -5.85
C LYS A 109 -18.18 -10.59 -6.44
N LEU A 110 -18.19 -10.13 -7.68
CA LEU A 110 -19.42 -9.75 -8.36
C LEU A 110 -20.43 -10.92 -8.34
N GLY A 111 -21.66 -10.66 -7.91
CA GLY A 111 -22.70 -11.66 -7.79
C GLY A 111 -22.80 -12.33 -6.41
N GLY A 112 -21.90 -12.06 -5.48
CA GLY A 112 -21.94 -12.59 -4.11
C GLY A 112 -22.92 -11.89 -3.17
N GLY A 113 -23.53 -10.79 -3.62
CA GLY A 113 -24.42 -9.97 -2.79
C GLY A 113 -23.65 -9.07 -1.82
N LYS A 114 -24.39 -8.46 -0.89
CA LYS A 114 -23.84 -7.53 0.10
C LYS A 114 -24.32 -7.87 1.51
N ARG A 115 -23.45 -7.65 2.48
CA ARG A 115 -23.82 -7.66 3.90
C ARG A 115 -24.64 -6.41 4.24
N GLU A 116 -25.33 -6.39 5.39
CA GLU A 116 -26.17 -5.25 5.81
C GLU A 116 -25.45 -3.91 5.80
N ASP A 117 -24.15 -3.89 6.14
CA ASP A 117 -23.31 -2.68 6.12
C ASP A 117 -22.76 -2.32 4.74
N GLY A 118 -23.18 -3.04 3.69
CA GLY A 118 -22.77 -2.80 2.31
C GLY A 118 -21.51 -3.53 1.87
N LYS A 119 -20.87 -4.32 2.74
CA LYS A 119 -19.69 -5.09 2.37
C LYS A 119 -20.03 -6.16 1.32
N SER A 120 -19.28 -6.18 0.22
CA SER A 120 -19.41 -7.21 -0.81
C SER A 120 -19.01 -8.59 -0.27
N LEU A 121 -19.90 -9.57 -0.50
CA LEU A 121 -19.71 -10.95 -0.06
C LEU A 121 -19.08 -11.79 -1.17
N LYS A 122 -18.41 -12.85 -0.77
CA LYS A 122 -17.80 -13.82 -1.67
C LYS A 122 -18.89 -14.72 -2.26
N PRO A 123 -19.00 -14.84 -3.60
CA PRO A 123 -19.90 -15.81 -4.21
C PRO A 123 -19.41 -17.24 -4.00
N GLU A 124 -20.29 -18.21 -4.22
CA GLU A 124 -19.90 -19.61 -4.25
C GLU A 124 -18.81 -19.85 -5.29
N GLY A 125 -17.78 -20.62 -4.94
CA GLY A 125 -16.65 -20.91 -5.82
C GLY A 125 -15.60 -19.80 -5.90
N TRP A 126 -15.78 -18.70 -5.17
CA TRP A 126 -14.75 -17.65 -5.11
C TRP A 126 -13.43 -18.18 -4.52
N VAL A 127 -12.32 -17.89 -5.19
CA VAL A 127 -10.99 -18.32 -4.79
C VAL A 127 -10.19 -17.09 -4.32
N PRO A 128 -9.51 -17.15 -3.16
CA PRO A 128 -8.64 -16.05 -2.72
C PRO A 128 -7.46 -15.87 -3.67
N PRO A 129 -6.85 -14.66 -3.71
CA PRO A 129 -5.68 -14.43 -4.55
C PRO A 129 -4.50 -15.28 -4.07
N ASP A 130 -3.71 -15.79 -5.00
CA ASP A 130 -2.51 -16.58 -4.70
C ASP A 130 -1.31 -15.67 -4.38
N ILE A 131 -1.37 -15.04 -3.23
CA ILE A 131 -0.31 -14.15 -2.74
C ILE A 131 0.97 -14.94 -2.43
N GLU A 132 0.84 -16.17 -1.97
CA GLU A 132 1.99 -17.01 -1.63
C GLU A 132 2.90 -17.23 -2.84
N SER A 133 2.34 -17.62 -3.98
CA SER A 133 3.10 -17.81 -5.22
C SER A 133 3.77 -16.52 -5.69
N GLU A 134 3.10 -15.37 -5.55
CA GLU A 134 3.68 -14.09 -5.91
C GLU A 134 4.85 -13.72 -4.99
N ILE A 135 4.74 -13.92 -3.69
CA ILE A 135 5.85 -13.69 -2.75
C ILE A 135 7.05 -14.59 -3.09
N ARG A 136 6.79 -15.86 -3.36
CA ARG A 136 7.86 -16.80 -3.78
C ARG A 136 8.52 -16.35 -5.07
N ARG A 137 7.73 -15.86 -6.05
CA ARG A 137 8.26 -15.33 -7.32
C ARG A 137 9.20 -14.15 -7.07
N GLN A 138 8.82 -13.23 -6.20
CA GLN A 138 9.65 -12.08 -5.84
C GLN A 138 10.93 -12.50 -5.10
N GLN A 139 10.86 -13.51 -4.23
CA GLN A 139 12.01 -14.05 -3.50
C GLN A 139 13.05 -14.70 -4.43
N THR A 140 12.60 -15.31 -5.51
CA THR A 140 13.46 -16.06 -6.45
C THR A 140 13.87 -15.24 -7.67
N ARG A 141 13.41 -14.00 -7.80
CA ARG A 141 13.76 -13.12 -8.91
C ARG A 141 15.28 -12.94 -8.97
N LYS A 142 15.86 -13.28 -10.13
CA LYS A 142 17.26 -12.98 -10.43
C LYS A 142 17.39 -11.49 -10.77
N GLU A 143 18.49 -10.88 -10.30
CA GLU A 143 18.84 -9.50 -10.63
C GLU A 143 19.13 -9.36 -12.13
#